data_3f5adbf247629c1d8e58a50460dc94e4
#
_entry.id   3f5adbf247629c1d8e58a50460dc94e4
#
_cell.length_a   1.000
_cell.length_b   1.000
_cell.length_c   1.000
_cell.angle_alpha   90.00
_cell.angle_beta   90.00
_cell.angle_gamma   90.00
#
_symmetry.space_group_name_H-M   'P 1'
#
loop_
_entity.id
_entity.type
_entity.pdbx_description
1 polymer ?
#
loop_
_entity_poly.entity_id
_entity_poly.type
_entity_poly.pdbx_seq_one_letter_code
_entity_poly.pdbx_strand_id
1 'polypeptide(L)'
;SVVCAAGNEGDGDYDDFEYSYPAAYVDVISVGAVNKKAVPAYFSNANLVIDCVAPGVDIISTFPNNTYASLSGTSMAAPHVTGTLALLKNWSDDVFQRELTADELYAQLIKFTKTLEYPRTIQGNGLVYLKPR
;
A
#
# COMPACT_ATOMS: atom_id res chain seq x y z
N SER A 1 -8.76 -4.47 -10.10
CA SER A 1 -8.38 -3.95 -8.77
C SER A 1 -8.20 -2.44 -8.82
N VAL A 2 -8.66 -1.76 -7.81
CA VAL A 2 -8.46 -0.31 -7.64
C VAL A 2 -7.59 -0.09 -6.40
N VAL A 3 -6.49 0.64 -6.57
CA VAL A 3 -5.54 0.96 -5.51
C VAL A 3 -5.57 2.46 -5.25
N CYS A 4 -5.73 2.87 -4.01
CA CYS A 4 -5.76 4.27 -3.64
C CYS A 4 -4.88 4.57 -2.43
N ALA A 5 -4.30 5.75 -2.45
CA ALA A 5 -3.60 6.31 -1.29
C ALA A 5 -4.58 6.52 -0.13
N ALA A 6 -4.21 6.09 1.06
CA ALA A 6 -5.08 6.16 2.24
C ALA A 6 -5.35 7.59 2.69
N GLY A 7 -4.47 8.53 2.36
CA GLY A 7 -4.55 9.94 2.75
C GLY A 7 -3.42 10.35 3.70
N ASN A 8 -3.18 11.65 3.79
CA ASN A 8 -2.04 12.24 4.48
C ASN A 8 -2.48 13.17 5.62
N GLU A 9 -3.64 12.95 6.19
CA GLU A 9 -4.22 13.75 7.27
C GLU A 9 -3.94 13.16 8.66
N GLY A 10 -3.14 12.11 8.74
CA GLY A 10 -2.75 11.48 9.99
C GLY A 10 -2.00 12.43 10.92
N ASP A 11 -2.13 12.19 12.21
CA ASP A 11 -1.53 13.00 13.27
C ASP A 11 -0.58 12.19 14.18
N GLY A 12 -0.32 10.93 13.82
CA GLY A 12 0.50 10.03 14.62
C GLY A 12 -0.27 9.31 15.73
N ASP A 13 -1.54 9.60 15.91
CA ASP A 13 -2.41 8.88 16.83
C ASP A 13 -3.19 7.81 16.05
N TYR A 14 -2.90 6.55 16.32
CA TYR A 14 -3.47 5.42 15.58
C TYR A 14 -4.88 5.04 16.04
N ASP A 15 -5.37 5.69 17.09
CA ASP A 15 -6.73 5.56 17.59
C ASP A 15 -7.64 6.74 17.17
N ASP A 16 -7.05 7.78 16.60
CA ASP A 16 -7.77 8.88 15.97
C ASP A 16 -7.82 8.61 14.46
N PHE A 17 -9.03 8.39 13.92
CA PHE A 17 -9.21 7.87 12.58
C PHE A 17 -9.47 8.98 11.57
N GLU A 18 -8.74 8.92 10.46
CA GLU A 18 -8.97 9.76 9.29
C GLU A 18 -9.39 8.86 8.13
N TYR A 19 -10.46 9.25 7.45
CA TYR A 19 -10.97 8.54 6.27
C TYR A 19 -10.89 9.44 5.05
N SER A 20 -10.32 8.95 3.96
CA SER A 20 -10.28 9.61 2.66
C SER A 20 -10.94 8.73 1.61
N TYR A 21 -11.62 9.34 0.68
CA TYR A 21 -12.28 8.64 -0.41
C TYR A 21 -11.60 8.96 -1.74
N PRO A 22 -11.49 8.00 -2.66
CA PRO A 22 -12.15 6.68 -2.68
C PRO A 22 -11.48 5.58 -1.85
N ALA A 23 -10.36 5.84 -1.18
CA ALA A 23 -9.59 4.82 -0.45
C ALA A 23 -10.40 4.06 0.61
N ALA A 24 -11.35 4.73 1.26
CA ALA A 24 -12.14 4.12 2.33
C ALA A 24 -13.31 3.26 1.86
N TYR A 25 -13.57 3.17 0.56
CA TYR A 25 -14.57 2.24 0.04
C TYR A 25 -14.11 0.79 0.17
N VAL A 26 -15.06 -0.11 0.45
CA VAL A 26 -14.77 -1.51 0.81
C VAL A 26 -14.03 -2.29 -0.29
N ASP A 27 -14.29 -2.00 -1.56
CA ASP A 27 -13.70 -2.72 -2.68
C ASP A 27 -12.43 -2.06 -3.24
N VAL A 28 -11.93 -1.05 -2.54
CA VAL A 28 -10.71 -0.33 -2.91
C VAL A 28 -9.58 -0.73 -1.99
N ILE A 29 -8.40 -1.00 -2.55
CA ILE A 29 -7.19 -1.31 -1.78
C ILE A 29 -6.61 0.00 -1.25
N SER A 30 -6.72 0.22 0.05
CA SER A 30 -6.26 1.41 0.75
C SER A 30 -4.83 1.23 1.24
N VAL A 31 -3.92 2.12 0.83
CA VAL A 31 -2.48 1.97 1.06
C VAL A 31 -1.95 3.11 1.92
N GLY A 32 -1.42 2.78 3.08
CA GLY A 32 -0.69 3.70 3.95
C GLY A 32 0.80 3.73 3.61
N ALA A 33 1.53 4.66 4.23
CA ALA A 33 2.94 4.90 3.94
C ALA A 33 3.85 4.55 5.13
N VAL A 34 4.98 3.90 4.82
CA VAL A 34 6.08 3.70 5.76
C VAL A 34 7.38 4.30 5.18
N ASN A 35 8.34 4.54 6.06
CA ASN A 35 9.69 4.94 5.64
C ASN A 35 10.57 3.72 5.34
N LYS A 36 11.83 3.95 4.97
CA LYS A 36 12.80 2.88 4.64
C LYS A 36 13.12 1.95 5.80
N LYS A 37 12.79 2.32 7.04
CA LYS A 37 12.94 1.49 8.23
C LYS A 37 11.66 0.75 8.60
N ALA A 38 10.66 0.77 7.71
CA ALA A 38 9.34 0.18 7.93
C ALA A 38 8.58 0.81 9.12
N VAL A 39 8.85 2.08 9.40
CA VAL A 39 8.11 2.86 10.41
C VAL A 39 7.00 3.63 9.72
N PRO A 40 5.75 3.58 10.22
CA PRO A 40 4.66 4.36 9.63
C PRO A 40 4.98 5.84 9.58
N ALA A 41 4.69 6.45 8.44
CA ALA A 41 4.85 7.90 8.29
C ALA A 41 3.86 8.62 9.20
N TYR A 42 4.31 9.71 9.83
CA TYR A 42 3.49 10.52 10.74
C TYR A 42 2.16 10.94 10.11
N PHE A 43 2.21 11.34 8.84
CA PHE A 43 1.03 11.84 8.11
C PHE A 43 0.08 10.73 7.62
N SER A 44 0.48 9.47 7.66
CA SER A 44 -0.32 8.38 7.09
C SER A 44 -1.62 8.20 7.85
N ASN A 45 -2.74 8.21 7.15
CA ASN A 45 -4.06 8.00 7.77
C ASN A 45 -4.13 6.67 8.49
N ALA A 46 -4.75 6.67 9.65
CA ALA A 46 -5.12 5.47 10.41
C ALA A 46 -6.64 5.31 10.40
N ASN A 47 -7.13 4.11 10.14
CA ASN A 47 -8.55 3.80 10.23
C ASN A 47 -8.79 2.29 10.16
N LEU A 48 -10.05 1.88 10.17
CA LEU A 48 -10.44 0.47 10.20
C LEU A 48 -10.38 -0.22 8.84
N VAL A 49 -10.09 0.51 7.75
CA VAL A 49 -10.14 -0.03 6.39
C VAL A 49 -8.80 0.06 5.63
N ILE A 50 -7.71 0.38 6.32
CA ILE A 50 -6.37 0.28 5.73
C ILE A 50 -6.09 -1.18 5.36
N ASP A 51 -5.70 -1.44 4.11
CA ASP A 51 -5.43 -2.79 3.64
C ASP A 51 -3.97 -3.20 3.82
N CYS A 52 -3.04 -2.30 3.53
CA CYS A 52 -1.60 -2.55 3.64
C CYS A 52 -0.83 -1.24 3.64
N VAL A 53 0.48 -1.34 3.85
CA VAL A 53 1.40 -0.21 3.75
C VAL A 53 2.53 -0.53 2.77
N ALA A 54 3.14 0.53 2.24
CA ALA A 54 4.26 0.45 1.32
C ALA A 54 5.15 1.69 1.50
N PRO A 55 6.38 1.68 0.95
CA PRO A 55 7.27 2.83 1.04
C PRO A 55 6.65 4.10 0.46
N GLY A 56 6.60 5.16 1.26
CA GLY A 56 5.99 6.43 0.86
C GLY A 56 6.72 7.66 1.42
N VAL A 57 7.96 7.49 1.88
CA VAL A 57 8.79 8.60 2.43
C VAL A 57 10.08 8.70 1.65
N ASP A 58 10.40 9.89 1.15
CA ASP A 58 11.61 10.19 0.37
C ASP A 58 11.75 9.26 -0.84
N ILE A 59 10.69 9.12 -1.61
CA ILE A 59 10.63 8.27 -2.80
C ILE A 59 11.10 9.06 -4.02
N ILE A 60 12.21 8.62 -4.61
CA ILE A 60 12.75 9.21 -5.83
C ILE A 60 12.03 8.61 -7.04
N SER A 61 11.54 9.48 -7.91
CA SER A 61 10.89 9.06 -9.16
C SER A 61 11.04 10.14 -10.24
N THR A 62 10.58 9.81 -11.42
CA THR A 62 10.55 10.75 -12.54
C THR A 62 9.65 11.94 -12.24
N PHE A 63 10.02 13.10 -12.77
CA PHE A 63 9.31 14.36 -12.56
C PHE A 63 9.31 15.17 -13.83
N PRO A 64 8.35 16.09 -14.05
CA PRO A 64 8.27 16.88 -15.27
C PRO A 64 9.56 17.60 -15.62
N ASN A 65 9.70 17.93 -16.90
CA ASN A 65 10.85 18.61 -17.49
C ASN A 65 12.14 17.78 -17.47
N ASN A 66 11.99 16.45 -17.65
CA ASN A 66 13.12 15.53 -17.81
C ASN A 66 14.03 15.52 -16.56
N THR A 67 13.40 15.52 -15.39
CA THR A 67 14.09 15.54 -14.10
C THR A 67 13.61 14.41 -13.18
N TYR A 68 14.20 14.33 -12.01
CA TYR A 68 13.77 13.46 -10.92
C TYR A 68 13.46 14.30 -9.68
N ALA A 69 12.58 13.80 -8.84
CA ALA A 69 12.27 14.43 -7.56
C ALA A 69 12.07 13.38 -6.47
N SER A 70 12.32 13.76 -5.23
CA SER A 70 12.04 12.96 -4.05
C SER A 70 10.80 13.52 -3.35
N LEU A 71 9.77 12.70 -3.23
CA LEU A 71 8.49 13.11 -2.62
C LEU A 71 8.08 12.11 -1.55
N SER A 72 7.26 12.59 -0.62
CA SER A 72 6.66 11.77 0.44
C SER A 72 5.15 11.90 0.42
N GLY A 73 4.45 10.80 0.70
CA GLY A 73 2.99 10.75 0.75
C GLY A 73 2.48 9.33 0.56
N THR A 74 1.25 9.09 0.94
CA THR A 74 0.57 7.84 0.61
C THR A 74 0.37 7.70 -0.91
N SER A 75 0.41 8.81 -1.65
CA SER A 75 0.44 8.81 -3.13
C SER A 75 1.71 8.19 -3.70
N MET A 76 2.80 8.11 -2.94
CA MET A 76 4.04 7.44 -3.33
C MET A 76 4.03 5.97 -2.91
N ALA A 77 3.26 5.62 -1.90
CA ALA A 77 3.08 4.24 -1.45
C ALA A 77 2.14 3.44 -2.36
N ALA A 78 1.04 4.02 -2.79
CA ALA A 78 0.04 3.36 -3.62
C ALA A 78 0.62 2.75 -4.91
N PRO A 79 1.47 3.43 -5.69
CA PRO A 79 2.04 2.84 -6.91
C PRO A 79 2.97 1.66 -6.63
N HIS A 80 3.59 1.55 -5.46
CA HIS A 80 4.34 0.34 -5.09
C HIS A 80 3.41 -0.87 -5.03
N VAL A 81 2.20 -0.71 -4.48
CA VAL A 81 1.20 -1.77 -4.43
C VAL A 81 0.67 -2.09 -5.83
N THR A 82 0.43 -1.09 -6.65
CA THR A 82 0.01 -1.28 -8.04
C THR A 82 1.04 -2.11 -8.83
N GLY A 83 2.31 -1.76 -8.71
CA GLY A 83 3.40 -2.53 -9.34
C GLY A 83 3.50 -3.94 -8.80
N THR A 84 3.33 -4.12 -7.49
CA THR A 84 3.29 -5.44 -6.85
C THR A 84 2.16 -6.29 -7.40
N LEU A 85 0.96 -5.73 -7.56
CA LEU A 85 -0.17 -6.45 -8.15
C LEU A 85 0.09 -6.87 -9.59
N ALA A 86 0.76 -6.03 -10.38
CA ALA A 86 1.14 -6.38 -11.75
C ALA A 86 2.09 -7.58 -11.77
N LEU A 87 3.08 -7.61 -10.89
CA LEU A 87 4.01 -8.73 -10.75
C LEU A 87 3.29 -9.98 -10.25
N LEU A 88 2.42 -9.86 -9.27
CA LEU A 88 1.63 -10.96 -8.73
C LEU A 88 0.67 -11.54 -9.78
N LYS A 89 0.06 -10.68 -10.58
CA LYS A 89 -0.82 -11.14 -11.66
C LYS A 89 -0.05 -12.00 -12.64
N ASN A 90 1.09 -11.52 -13.11
CA ASN A 90 1.92 -12.27 -14.05
C ASN A 90 2.36 -13.63 -13.48
N TRP A 91 2.84 -13.62 -12.24
CA TRP A 91 3.25 -14.84 -11.54
C TRP A 91 2.09 -15.81 -11.31
N SER A 92 0.94 -15.30 -10.86
CA SER A 92 -0.24 -16.12 -10.55
C SER A 92 -0.85 -16.75 -11.79
N ASP A 93 -0.94 -16.00 -12.90
CA ASP A 93 -1.49 -16.50 -14.15
C ASP A 93 -0.65 -17.70 -14.63
N ASP A 94 0.67 -17.64 -14.46
CA ASP A 94 1.59 -18.70 -14.83
C ASP A 94 1.48 -19.91 -13.88
N VAL A 95 1.50 -19.68 -12.58
CA VAL A 95 1.46 -20.74 -11.55
C VAL A 95 0.13 -21.49 -11.56
N PHE A 96 -0.99 -20.75 -11.65
CA PHE A 96 -2.32 -21.35 -11.59
C PHE A 96 -2.87 -21.76 -12.96
N GLN A 97 -2.18 -21.40 -14.04
CA GLN A 97 -2.60 -21.70 -15.43
C GLN A 97 -4.01 -21.16 -15.73
N ARG A 98 -4.35 -20.02 -15.18
CA ARG A 98 -5.59 -19.28 -15.44
C ARG A 98 -5.48 -17.85 -14.91
N GLU A 99 -6.35 -16.97 -15.35
CA GLU A 99 -6.47 -15.64 -14.78
C GLU A 99 -7.17 -15.70 -13.42
N LEU A 100 -6.65 -14.97 -12.44
CA LEU A 100 -7.29 -14.79 -11.15
C LEU A 100 -8.31 -13.65 -11.23
N THR A 101 -9.39 -13.78 -10.46
CA THR A 101 -10.32 -12.68 -10.23
C THR A 101 -9.65 -11.60 -9.38
N ALA A 102 -10.26 -10.41 -9.32
CA ALA A 102 -9.75 -9.32 -8.47
C ALA A 102 -9.67 -9.73 -6.99
N ASP A 103 -10.66 -10.47 -6.50
CA ASP A 103 -10.68 -10.97 -5.12
C ASP A 103 -9.58 -12.00 -4.87
N GLU A 104 -9.32 -12.88 -5.82
CA GLU A 104 -8.25 -13.86 -5.72
C GLU A 104 -6.88 -13.19 -5.76
N LEU A 105 -6.71 -12.17 -6.60
CA LEU A 105 -5.47 -11.40 -6.68
C LEU A 105 -5.21 -10.63 -5.38
N TYR A 106 -6.26 -10.04 -4.80
CA TYR A 106 -6.18 -9.41 -3.48
C TYR A 106 -5.73 -10.42 -2.41
N ALA A 107 -6.29 -11.63 -2.41
CA ALA A 107 -5.89 -12.67 -1.48
C ALA A 107 -4.40 -13.03 -1.63
N GLN A 108 -3.88 -13.06 -2.86
CA GLN A 108 -2.44 -13.25 -3.09
C GLN A 108 -1.62 -12.09 -2.55
N LEU A 109 -2.07 -10.84 -2.76
CA LEU A 109 -1.39 -9.66 -2.22
C LEU A 109 -1.23 -9.77 -0.70
N ILE A 110 -2.29 -10.15 0.01
CA ILE A 110 -2.27 -10.25 1.48
C ILE A 110 -1.28 -11.33 1.95
N LYS A 111 -1.09 -12.40 1.20
CA LYS A 111 -0.07 -13.42 1.52
C LYS A 111 1.36 -12.88 1.43
N PHE A 112 1.58 -11.82 0.66
CA PHE A 112 2.88 -11.19 0.50
C PHE A 112 3.00 -9.91 1.33
N THR A 113 2.35 -9.88 2.48
CA THR A 113 2.52 -8.83 3.48
C THR A 113 3.31 -9.34 4.68
N LYS A 114 4.05 -8.44 5.29
CA LYS A 114 4.77 -8.69 6.54
C LYS A 114 4.15 -7.82 7.63
N THR A 115 3.60 -8.45 8.65
CA THR A 115 3.04 -7.73 9.80
C THR A 115 4.16 -7.02 10.55
N LEU A 116 3.96 -5.72 10.79
CA LEU A 116 4.87 -4.88 11.57
C LEU A 116 4.39 -4.82 13.02
N GLU A 117 5.25 -4.32 13.92
CA GLU A 117 4.93 -4.17 15.35
C GLU A 117 4.13 -2.88 15.61
N TYR A 118 3.03 -2.69 14.88
CA TYR A 118 2.14 -1.54 14.98
C TYR A 118 0.67 -1.98 14.94
N PRO A 119 -0.27 -1.16 15.41
CA PRO A 119 -1.69 -1.49 15.34
C PRO A 119 -2.16 -1.70 13.89
N ARG A 120 -3.16 -2.56 13.74
CA ARG A 120 -3.80 -2.81 12.45
C ARG A 120 -4.38 -1.53 11.83
N THR A 121 -4.79 -0.58 12.65
CA THR A 121 -5.38 0.69 12.20
C THR A 121 -4.42 1.53 11.36
N ILE A 122 -3.11 1.37 11.52
CA ILE A 122 -2.12 2.10 10.70
C ILE A 122 -1.53 1.24 9.58
N GLN A 123 -1.51 -0.09 9.70
CA GLN A 123 -0.83 -0.95 8.74
C GLN A 123 -1.75 -1.89 7.95
N GLY A 124 -2.99 -2.10 8.38
CA GLY A 124 -3.84 -3.13 7.79
C GLY A 124 -3.22 -4.51 7.97
N ASN A 125 -2.99 -5.22 6.86
CA ASN A 125 -2.35 -6.53 6.84
C ASN A 125 -0.81 -6.45 6.94
N GLY A 126 -0.23 -5.26 6.84
CA GLY A 126 1.20 -5.04 6.98
C GLY A 126 1.88 -4.49 5.73
N LEU A 127 3.21 -4.54 5.76
CA LEU A 127 4.07 -4.07 4.67
C LEU A 127 4.04 -5.06 3.51
N VAL A 128 3.74 -4.56 2.32
CA VAL A 128 3.83 -5.37 1.09
C VAL A 128 5.29 -5.74 0.85
N TYR A 129 5.55 -7.05 0.72
CA TYR A 129 6.90 -7.56 0.65
C TYR A 129 6.95 -8.82 -0.22
N LEU A 130 7.46 -8.67 -1.46
CA LEU A 130 7.65 -9.80 -2.37
C LEU A 130 8.98 -10.49 -2.04
N LYS A 131 8.90 -11.49 -1.18
CA LYS A 131 10.06 -12.31 -0.84
C LYS A 131 10.06 -13.57 -1.70
N PRO A 132 11.18 -13.94 -2.33
CA PRO A 132 11.31 -15.25 -2.99
C PRO A 132 11.03 -16.36 -1.99
N ARG A 133 10.29 -17.33 -2.42
CA ARG A 133 9.94 -18.53 -1.62
C ARG A 133 10.71 -19.74 -2.12
#